data_6217ce0c2f07ad2db605c9160cfde0db
#
_entry.id   6217ce0c2f07ad2db605c9160cfde0db
#
_cell.length_a   1.000
_cell.length_b   1.000
_cell.length_c   1.000
_cell.angle_alpha   90.00
_cell.angle_beta   90.00
_cell.angle_gamma   90.00
#
_symmetry.space_group_name_H-M   'P 1'
#
loop_
_entity.id
_entity.type
_entity.pdbx_description
1 polymer ?
#
loop_
_entity_poly.entity_id
_entity_poly.type
_entity_poly.pdbx_seq_one_letter_code
_entity_poly.pdbx_strand_id
1 'polypeptide(L)'
;MRPLIDETEAQALLKRPTARLLTVQCDRFHQGDRIPILGDAAHAVSPAIGQGCNSALEDVSLLNNLLDEYQDDWSQVLPQFSQKRVPEAHALHELSQYSFPRSKRLVLEFFLRLTLGRKLHQWFPQQFPPFVFDLVFDTDLSYLEVLHLSQSWISKVKRSLVN
;
A
#
# COMPACT_ATOMS: atom_id res chain seq x y z
N MET A 1 23.34 29.89 10.83
CA MET A 1 22.51 29.03 9.98
C MET A 1 21.21 29.78 9.71
N ARG A 2 20.82 30.04 8.46
CA ARG A 2 19.48 30.58 8.17
C ARG A 2 18.47 29.47 8.40
N PRO A 3 17.32 29.73 9.07
CA PRO A 3 16.28 28.74 9.18
C PRO A 3 15.77 28.35 7.78
N LEU A 4 15.48 27.05 7.58
CA LEU A 4 14.97 26.51 6.30
C LEU A 4 13.57 27.05 5.96
N ILE A 5 12.84 27.54 6.94
CA ILE A 5 11.50 28.11 6.83
C ILE A 5 11.51 29.42 7.60
N ASP A 6 11.06 30.52 7.00
CA ASP A 6 10.93 31.78 7.68
C ASP A 6 9.63 31.82 8.54
N GLU A 7 9.55 32.80 9.43
CA GLU A 7 8.42 32.91 10.35
C GLU A 7 7.09 33.21 9.63
N THR A 8 7.15 33.91 8.50
CA THR A 8 6.01 34.23 7.65
C THR A 8 5.44 32.96 7.00
N GLU A 9 6.31 32.11 6.47
CA GLU A 9 5.95 30.82 5.89
C GLU A 9 5.36 29.87 6.94
N ALA A 10 5.97 29.83 8.14
CA ALA A 10 5.47 29.04 9.26
C ALA A 10 4.06 29.49 9.69
N GLN A 11 3.82 30.80 9.82
CA GLN A 11 2.49 31.33 10.13
C GLN A 11 1.47 31.07 9.01
N ALA A 12 1.88 31.16 7.76
CA ALA A 12 1.02 30.84 6.61
C ALA A 12 0.63 29.34 6.61
N LEU A 13 1.56 28.46 6.96
CA LEU A 13 1.29 27.01 7.10
C LEU A 13 0.25 26.71 8.18
N LEU A 14 0.37 27.36 9.35
CA LEU A 14 -0.56 27.18 10.46
C LEU A 14 -1.99 27.68 10.16
N LYS A 15 -2.14 28.60 9.22
CA LYS A 15 -3.44 29.13 8.77
C LYS A 15 -4.08 28.30 7.66
N ARG A 16 -3.34 27.38 7.03
CA ARG A 16 -3.89 26.53 5.97
C ARG A 16 -4.89 25.53 6.53
N PRO A 17 -6.01 25.28 5.85
CA PRO A 17 -6.91 24.21 6.24
C PRO A 17 -6.19 22.86 6.12
N THR A 18 -6.52 21.93 7.03
CA THR A 18 -5.98 20.58 7.00
C THR A 18 -6.41 19.89 5.69
N ALA A 19 -5.46 19.40 4.92
CA ALA A 19 -5.76 18.61 3.73
C ALA A 19 -6.44 17.29 4.14
N ARG A 20 -7.46 16.89 3.38
CA ARG A 20 -8.09 15.58 3.50
C ARG A 20 -7.41 14.62 2.53
N LEU A 21 -6.91 13.52 3.04
CA LEU A 21 -6.46 12.41 2.20
C LEU A 21 -7.70 11.56 1.86
N LEU A 22 -7.92 11.36 0.57
CA LEU A 22 -8.96 10.47 0.07
C LEU A 22 -8.30 9.18 -0.40
N THR A 23 -8.94 8.06 -0.12
CA THR A 23 -8.58 6.77 -0.69
C THR A 23 -9.63 6.36 -1.71
N VAL A 24 -9.21 5.74 -2.78
CA VAL A 24 -10.07 5.24 -3.85
C VAL A 24 -9.91 3.72 -3.90
N GLN A 25 -11.02 3.02 -4.06
CA GLN A 25 -11.02 1.58 -4.23
C GLN A 25 -12.09 1.22 -5.26
N CYS A 26 -11.67 0.75 -6.42
CA CYS A 26 -12.53 0.34 -7.51
C CYS A 26 -12.57 -1.19 -7.59
N ASP A 27 -13.74 -1.74 -7.90
CA ASP A 27 -13.92 -3.17 -8.12
C ASP A 27 -13.64 -3.59 -9.57
N ARG A 28 -13.37 -2.59 -10.43
CA ARG A 28 -13.05 -2.78 -11.83
C ARG A 28 -12.23 -1.61 -12.35
N PHE A 29 -11.18 -1.89 -13.11
CA PHE A 29 -10.24 -0.90 -13.64
C PHE A 29 -10.47 -0.57 -15.12
N HIS A 30 -11.63 -0.90 -15.65
CA HIS A 30 -12.00 -0.56 -17.03
C HIS A 30 -13.50 -0.36 -17.21
N GLN A 31 -13.86 0.37 -18.27
CA GLN A 31 -15.22 0.46 -18.76
C GLN A 31 -15.28 0.03 -20.22
N GLY A 32 -16.00 -1.09 -20.48
CA GLY A 32 -16.01 -1.72 -21.79
C GLY A 32 -14.61 -2.13 -22.24
N ASP A 33 -14.33 -1.95 -23.52
CA ASP A 33 -13.07 -2.28 -24.20
C ASP A 33 -12.23 -1.05 -24.57
N ARG A 34 -12.51 0.14 -23.97
CA ARG A 34 -11.93 1.41 -24.43
C ARG A 34 -11.38 2.32 -23.35
N ILE A 35 -11.83 2.19 -22.12
CA ILE A 35 -11.47 3.14 -21.05
C ILE A 35 -10.84 2.38 -19.89
N PRO A 36 -9.50 2.37 -19.73
CA PRO A 36 -8.84 1.95 -18.51
C PRO A 36 -8.75 3.10 -17.48
N ILE A 37 -8.69 2.74 -16.21
CA ILE A 37 -8.27 3.63 -15.11
C ILE A 37 -7.07 3.02 -14.41
N LEU A 38 -6.10 3.85 -14.03
CA LEU A 38 -4.79 3.46 -13.51
C LEU A 38 -4.40 4.35 -12.32
N GLY A 39 -3.48 3.87 -11.51
CA GLY A 39 -2.90 4.61 -10.40
C GLY A 39 -3.95 5.16 -9.45
N ASP A 40 -3.77 6.39 -8.96
CA ASP A 40 -4.66 7.02 -7.99
C ASP A 40 -6.12 7.16 -8.46
N ALA A 41 -6.37 7.17 -9.78
CA ALA A 41 -7.74 7.16 -10.31
C ALA A 41 -8.48 5.86 -10.03
N ALA A 42 -7.75 4.74 -9.90
CA ALA A 42 -8.28 3.41 -9.65
C ALA A 42 -8.14 2.97 -8.18
N HIS A 43 -7.03 3.34 -7.54
CA HIS A 43 -6.67 2.84 -6.22
C HIS A 43 -5.79 3.81 -5.40
N ALA A 44 -6.22 5.07 -5.24
CA ALA A 44 -5.54 5.98 -4.32
C ALA A 44 -5.51 5.41 -2.90
N VAL A 45 -4.33 5.21 -2.34
CA VAL A 45 -4.13 4.62 -1.01
C VAL A 45 -3.55 5.63 -0.02
N SER A 46 -3.65 5.32 1.28
CA SER A 46 -2.97 6.09 2.31
C SER A 46 -1.44 6.10 2.07
N PRO A 47 -0.76 7.25 2.22
CA PRO A 47 0.70 7.33 2.08
C PRO A 47 1.47 6.63 3.19
N ALA A 48 0.78 6.00 4.14
CA ALA A 48 1.36 5.42 5.35
C ALA A 48 2.51 4.43 5.08
N ILE A 49 2.43 3.65 4.01
CA ILE A 49 3.47 2.69 3.63
C ILE A 49 4.23 3.08 2.35
N GLY A 50 3.98 4.27 1.78
CA GLY A 50 4.75 4.83 0.68
C GLY A 50 4.70 4.06 -0.65
N GLN A 51 3.72 3.17 -0.87
CA GLN A 51 3.67 2.26 -2.03
C GLN A 51 2.76 2.74 -3.18
N GLY A 52 2.07 3.87 -3.04
CA GLY A 52 1.13 4.34 -4.08
C GLY A 52 1.78 4.55 -5.45
N CYS A 53 2.96 5.20 -5.49
CA CYS A 53 3.69 5.41 -6.74
C CYS A 53 4.17 4.09 -7.36
N ASN A 54 4.72 3.18 -6.56
CA ASN A 54 5.18 1.87 -7.04
C ASN A 54 4.02 1.09 -7.65
N SER A 55 2.88 1.05 -6.97
CA SER A 55 1.68 0.37 -7.46
C SER A 55 1.16 0.97 -8.77
N ALA A 56 1.21 2.30 -8.92
CA ALA A 56 0.84 2.96 -10.18
C ALA A 56 1.80 2.62 -11.34
N LEU A 57 3.10 2.48 -11.06
CA LEU A 57 4.09 2.04 -12.05
C LEU A 57 3.91 0.56 -12.43
N GLU A 58 3.53 -0.28 -11.47
CA GLU A 58 3.17 -1.69 -11.73
C GLU A 58 1.95 -1.80 -12.65
N ASP A 59 0.96 -0.91 -12.49
CA ASP A 59 -0.19 -0.86 -13.41
C ASP A 59 0.26 -0.66 -14.85
N VAL A 60 1.15 0.31 -15.09
CA VAL A 60 1.69 0.62 -16.42
C VAL A 60 2.46 -0.57 -16.97
N SER A 61 3.33 -1.17 -16.15
CA SER A 61 4.13 -2.33 -16.56
C SER A 61 3.25 -3.51 -16.94
N LEU A 62 2.26 -3.85 -16.11
CA LEU A 62 1.35 -4.96 -16.39
C LEU A 62 0.50 -4.69 -17.63
N LEU A 63 -0.04 -3.45 -17.77
CA LEU A 63 -0.85 -3.10 -18.93
C LEU A 63 -0.04 -3.22 -20.22
N ASN A 64 1.20 -2.72 -20.23
CA ASN A 64 2.11 -2.85 -21.38
C ASN A 64 2.38 -4.32 -21.73
N ASN A 65 2.69 -5.15 -20.74
CA ASN A 65 2.92 -6.58 -20.96
C ASN A 65 1.69 -7.31 -21.54
N LEU A 66 0.50 -6.92 -21.08
CA LEU A 66 -0.74 -7.49 -21.63
C LEU A 66 -1.04 -6.99 -23.04
N LEU A 67 -0.72 -5.75 -23.39
CA LEU A 67 -0.83 -5.24 -24.77
C LEU A 67 0.07 -6.04 -25.71
N ASP A 68 1.32 -6.31 -25.31
CA ASP A 68 2.23 -7.15 -26.08
C ASP A 68 1.72 -8.60 -26.20
N GLU A 69 1.24 -9.19 -25.09
CA GLU A 69 0.72 -10.56 -25.05
C GLU A 69 -0.51 -10.75 -25.96
N TYR A 70 -1.44 -9.80 -25.94
CA TYR A 70 -2.71 -9.86 -26.67
C TYR A 70 -2.70 -9.07 -27.99
N GLN A 71 -1.51 -8.63 -28.47
CA GLN A 71 -1.34 -7.92 -29.75
C GLN A 71 -2.28 -6.70 -29.88
N ASP A 72 -2.34 -5.88 -28.86
CA ASP A 72 -3.20 -4.68 -28.75
C ASP A 72 -4.72 -4.95 -28.83
N ASP A 73 -5.16 -6.17 -28.58
CA ASP A 73 -6.59 -6.47 -28.45
C ASP A 73 -7.14 -5.99 -27.10
N TRP A 74 -7.56 -4.74 -27.06
CA TRP A 74 -8.10 -4.09 -25.86
C TRP A 74 -9.30 -4.81 -25.23
N SER A 75 -10.06 -5.55 -26.05
CA SER A 75 -11.21 -6.30 -25.55
C SER A 75 -10.80 -7.46 -24.63
N GLN A 76 -9.59 -7.99 -24.81
CA GLN A 76 -9.00 -9.02 -23.96
C GLN A 76 -8.10 -8.40 -22.87
N VAL A 77 -7.30 -7.39 -23.23
CA VAL A 77 -6.34 -6.74 -22.33
C VAL A 77 -7.03 -6.16 -21.09
N LEU A 78 -8.08 -5.36 -21.26
CA LEU A 78 -8.67 -4.62 -20.13
C LEU A 78 -9.34 -5.51 -19.09
N PRO A 79 -10.10 -6.57 -19.44
CA PRO A 79 -10.59 -7.52 -18.44
C PRO A 79 -9.46 -8.25 -17.70
N GLN A 80 -8.41 -8.68 -18.40
CA GLN A 80 -7.26 -9.36 -17.79
C GLN A 80 -6.48 -8.43 -16.86
N PHE A 81 -6.26 -7.18 -17.27
CA PHE A 81 -5.65 -6.16 -16.44
C PHE A 81 -6.43 -5.96 -15.14
N SER A 82 -7.75 -5.73 -15.26
CA SER A 82 -8.61 -5.53 -14.10
C SER A 82 -8.62 -6.77 -13.18
N GLN A 83 -8.70 -7.96 -13.74
CA GLN A 83 -8.70 -9.21 -12.98
C GLN A 83 -7.41 -9.40 -12.16
N LYS A 84 -6.26 -9.03 -12.72
CA LYS A 84 -4.97 -9.14 -12.04
C LYS A 84 -4.74 -8.02 -11.02
N ARG A 85 -5.14 -6.77 -11.34
CA ARG A 85 -4.78 -5.60 -10.51
C ARG A 85 -5.76 -5.28 -9.38
N VAL A 86 -7.05 -5.52 -9.56
CA VAL A 86 -8.05 -5.23 -8.51
C VAL A 86 -7.73 -5.93 -7.18
N PRO A 87 -7.42 -7.23 -7.13
CA PRO A 87 -7.07 -7.90 -5.88
C PRO A 87 -5.80 -7.32 -5.22
N GLU A 88 -4.78 -6.98 -6.01
CA GLU A 88 -3.53 -6.39 -5.53
C GLU A 88 -3.77 -4.98 -4.94
N ALA A 89 -4.56 -4.16 -5.62
CA ALA A 89 -4.92 -2.83 -5.13
C ALA A 89 -5.75 -2.88 -3.83
N HIS A 90 -6.66 -3.84 -3.71
CA HIS A 90 -7.43 -4.06 -2.48
C HIS A 90 -6.52 -4.52 -1.33
N ALA A 91 -5.55 -5.40 -1.61
CA ALA A 91 -4.56 -5.82 -0.62
C ALA A 91 -3.68 -4.64 -0.17
N LEU A 92 -3.19 -3.82 -1.12
CA LEU A 92 -2.42 -2.62 -0.83
C LEU A 92 -3.22 -1.61 0.02
N HIS A 93 -4.51 -1.42 -0.30
CA HIS A 93 -5.40 -0.57 0.48
C HIS A 93 -5.49 -1.05 1.94
N GLU A 94 -5.71 -2.35 2.14
CA GLU A 94 -5.77 -2.95 3.47
C GLU A 94 -4.45 -2.82 4.24
N LEU A 95 -3.32 -3.11 3.60
CA LEU A 95 -1.99 -2.92 4.16
C LEU A 95 -1.75 -1.46 4.56
N SER A 96 -2.11 -0.51 3.70
CA SER A 96 -1.90 0.93 3.98
C SER A 96 -2.75 1.45 5.15
N GLN A 97 -3.93 0.88 5.36
CA GLN A 97 -4.82 1.28 6.45
C GLN A 97 -4.45 0.66 7.80
N TYR A 98 -4.01 -0.59 7.81
CA TYR A 98 -3.90 -1.39 9.03
C TYR A 98 -2.48 -1.83 9.39
N SER A 99 -1.46 -1.41 8.65
CA SER A 99 -0.07 -1.69 9.04
C SER A 99 0.34 -0.96 10.32
N PHE A 100 -0.17 0.27 10.53
CA PHE A 100 0.13 1.07 11.72
C PHE A 100 -0.95 0.96 12.80
N PRO A 101 -0.57 0.60 14.04
CA PRO A 101 -1.51 0.53 15.13
C PRO A 101 -1.84 1.92 15.67
N ARG A 102 -3.10 2.12 16.14
CA ARG A 102 -3.53 3.34 16.82
C ARG A 102 -3.51 3.21 18.35
N SER A 103 -3.59 2.00 18.87
CA SER A 103 -3.56 1.72 20.30
C SER A 103 -2.14 1.82 20.86
N LYS A 104 -1.95 2.51 22.00
CA LYS A 104 -0.64 2.67 22.67
C LYS A 104 0.05 1.35 22.96
N ARG A 105 -0.70 0.29 23.34
CA ARG A 105 -0.16 -1.05 23.60
C ARG A 105 0.39 -1.69 22.34
N LEU A 106 -0.35 -1.58 21.22
CA LEU A 106 0.08 -2.14 19.94
C LEU A 106 1.22 -1.33 19.32
N VAL A 107 1.32 -0.03 19.60
CA VAL A 107 2.46 0.80 19.19
C VAL A 107 3.76 0.27 19.81
N LEU A 108 3.74 -0.08 21.11
CA LEU A 108 4.93 -0.68 21.75
C LEU A 108 5.28 -2.02 21.11
N GLU A 109 4.30 -2.90 20.89
CA GLU A 109 4.52 -4.18 20.20
C GLU A 109 5.05 -3.97 18.77
N PHE A 110 4.53 -2.99 18.05
CA PHE A 110 4.98 -2.61 16.71
C PHE A 110 6.48 -2.28 16.70
N PHE A 111 6.93 -1.41 17.60
CA PHE A 111 8.34 -1.04 17.68
C PHE A 111 9.22 -2.21 18.13
N LEU A 112 8.75 -3.06 19.04
CA LEU A 112 9.46 -4.26 19.43
C LEU A 112 9.61 -5.23 18.23
N ARG A 113 8.59 -5.40 17.41
CA ARG A 113 8.67 -6.24 16.19
C ARG A 113 9.62 -5.63 15.15
N LEU A 114 9.59 -4.31 14.96
CA LEU A 114 10.51 -3.62 14.04
C LEU A 114 11.98 -3.76 14.45
N THR A 115 12.29 -3.70 15.73
CA THR A 115 13.69 -3.67 16.21
C THR A 115 14.23 -5.06 16.56
N LEU A 116 13.51 -5.79 17.42
CA LEU A 116 13.92 -7.13 17.86
C LEU A 116 13.53 -8.20 16.85
N GLY A 117 12.40 -8.03 16.16
CA GLY A 117 11.90 -9.00 15.19
C GLY A 117 12.90 -9.24 14.06
N ARG A 118 13.53 -8.19 13.52
CA ARG A 118 14.57 -8.31 12.50
C ARG A 118 15.77 -9.14 12.98
N LYS A 119 16.26 -8.90 14.20
CA LYS A 119 17.37 -9.67 14.78
C LYS A 119 16.96 -11.13 15.05
N LEU A 120 15.77 -11.34 15.57
CA LEU A 120 15.25 -12.68 15.82
C LEU A 120 15.01 -13.44 14.52
N HIS A 121 14.52 -12.79 13.47
CA HIS A 121 14.39 -13.38 12.15
C HIS A 121 15.76 -13.81 11.57
N GLN A 122 16.80 -13.00 11.73
CA GLN A 122 18.15 -13.35 11.29
C GLN A 122 18.70 -14.61 11.98
N TRP A 123 18.38 -14.81 13.26
CA TRP A 123 18.86 -15.97 14.03
C TRP A 123 17.93 -17.19 13.94
N PHE A 124 16.63 -16.95 13.83
CA PHE A 124 15.60 -18.00 13.87
C PHE A 124 14.50 -17.73 12.82
N PRO A 125 14.79 -17.78 11.51
CA PRO A 125 13.87 -17.36 10.46
C PRO A 125 12.56 -18.15 10.42
N GLN A 126 12.58 -19.43 10.80
CA GLN A 126 11.38 -20.27 10.81
C GLN A 126 10.43 -19.95 11.97
N GLN A 127 10.93 -19.40 13.08
CA GLN A 127 10.12 -19.11 14.27
C GLN A 127 9.64 -17.65 14.31
N PHE A 128 10.39 -16.76 13.70
CA PHE A 128 10.10 -15.33 13.65
C PHE A 128 10.00 -14.87 12.19
N PRO A 129 8.82 -14.93 11.57
CA PRO A 129 8.62 -14.47 10.19
C PRO A 129 8.91 -12.97 10.09
N PRO A 130 9.28 -12.48 8.89
CA PRO A 130 9.50 -11.05 8.65
C PRO A 130 8.24 -10.25 9.01
N PHE A 131 8.45 -9.02 9.42
CA PHE A 131 7.34 -8.13 9.74
C PHE A 131 6.79 -7.47 8.47
N VAL A 132 5.55 -6.98 8.49
CA VAL A 132 4.85 -6.42 7.33
C VAL A 132 5.69 -5.40 6.55
N PHE A 133 6.48 -4.56 7.24
CA PHE A 133 7.34 -3.58 6.58
C PHE A 133 8.52 -4.21 5.86
N ASP A 134 9.13 -5.23 6.44
CA ASP A 134 10.22 -5.98 5.80
C ASP A 134 9.70 -6.71 4.55
N LEU A 135 8.49 -7.26 4.61
CA LEU A 135 7.84 -7.90 3.47
C LEU A 135 7.54 -6.91 2.34
N VAL A 136 7.04 -5.71 2.66
CA VAL A 136 6.68 -4.69 1.66
C VAL A 136 7.90 -4.07 0.99
N PHE A 137 9.02 -3.88 1.72
CA PHE A 137 10.15 -3.12 1.22
C PHE A 137 11.35 -3.96 0.78
N ASP A 138 11.50 -5.15 1.36
CA ASP A 138 12.71 -5.97 1.19
C ASP A 138 12.45 -7.24 0.36
N THR A 139 11.24 -7.41 -0.21
CA THR A 139 10.89 -8.60 -1.01
C THR A 139 10.17 -8.24 -2.30
N ASP A 140 10.19 -9.17 -3.27
CA ASP A 140 9.44 -9.08 -4.54
C ASP A 140 8.04 -9.73 -4.44
N LEU A 141 7.52 -9.90 -3.22
CA LEU A 141 6.20 -10.47 -2.99
C LEU A 141 5.10 -9.51 -3.45
N SER A 142 4.04 -10.06 -4.01
CA SER A 142 2.84 -9.29 -4.33
C SER A 142 2.15 -8.76 -3.07
N TYR A 143 1.35 -7.69 -3.18
CA TYR A 143 0.62 -7.14 -2.04
C TYR A 143 -0.36 -8.14 -1.44
N LEU A 144 -0.93 -9.03 -2.25
CA LEU A 144 -1.77 -10.13 -1.77
C LEU A 144 -0.98 -11.11 -0.90
N GLU A 145 0.21 -11.50 -1.32
CA GLU A 145 1.07 -12.40 -0.54
C GLU A 145 1.52 -11.74 0.76
N VAL A 146 1.94 -10.47 0.70
CA VAL A 146 2.30 -9.70 1.89
C VAL A 146 1.11 -9.60 2.85
N LEU A 147 -0.09 -9.32 2.36
CA LEU A 147 -1.30 -9.26 3.17
C LEU A 147 -1.58 -10.61 3.83
N HIS A 148 -1.48 -11.71 3.08
CA HIS A 148 -1.68 -13.05 3.59
C HIS A 148 -0.70 -13.38 4.72
N LEU A 149 0.59 -13.15 4.52
CA LEU A 149 1.63 -13.37 5.53
C LEU A 149 1.48 -12.47 6.75
N SER A 150 0.95 -11.26 6.56
CA SER A 150 0.74 -10.27 7.63
C SER A 150 -0.63 -10.36 8.31
N GLN A 151 -1.49 -11.30 7.92
CA GLN A 151 -2.90 -11.35 8.34
C GLN A 151 -3.11 -11.36 9.86
N SER A 152 -2.22 -12.01 10.62
CA SER A 152 -2.27 -12.04 12.08
C SER A 152 -2.12 -10.64 12.69
N TRP A 153 -1.19 -9.84 12.16
CA TRP A 153 -0.95 -8.47 12.59
C TRP A 153 -2.10 -7.54 12.16
N ILE A 154 -2.47 -7.58 10.89
CA ILE A 154 -3.57 -6.77 10.33
C ILE A 154 -4.87 -7.01 11.09
N SER A 155 -5.23 -8.26 11.35
CA SER A 155 -6.43 -8.62 12.13
C SER A 155 -6.37 -8.11 13.58
N LYS A 156 -5.18 -8.08 14.19
CA LYS A 156 -4.97 -7.56 15.55
C LYS A 156 -5.18 -6.04 15.58
N VAL A 157 -4.64 -5.32 14.58
CA VAL A 157 -4.86 -3.88 14.45
C VAL A 157 -6.33 -3.56 14.20
N LYS A 158 -7.00 -4.25 13.25
CA LYS A 158 -8.43 -4.07 12.97
C LYS A 158 -9.27 -4.23 14.24
N ARG A 159 -9.08 -5.28 15.01
CA ARG A 159 -9.82 -5.51 16.26
C ARG A 159 -9.62 -4.39 17.29
N SER A 160 -8.44 -3.77 17.31
CA SER A 160 -8.16 -2.66 18.23
C SER A 160 -8.85 -1.33 17.86
N LEU A 161 -9.46 -1.24 16.69
CA LEU A 161 -10.20 -0.06 16.25
C LEU A 161 -11.70 -0.13 16.57
N VAL A 162 -12.19 -1.31 16.88
CA VAL A 162 -13.62 -1.56 17.18
C VAL A 162 -13.91 -1.45 18.69
N ASN A 163 -12.87 -1.51 19.53
CA ASN A 163 -12.93 -1.33 20.98
C ASN A 163 -12.45 0.06 21.38
#